data_1a86d1291d6e2cc231393d864bed281d
#
_entry.id   1a86d1291d6e2cc231393d864bed281d
#
_cell.length_a   1.000
_cell.length_b   1.000
_cell.length_c   1.000
_cell.angle_alpha   90.00
_cell.angle_beta   90.00
_cell.angle_gamma   90.00
#
_symmetry.space_group_name_H-M   'P 1'
#
loop_
_entity.id
_entity.type
_entity.pdbx_description
1 polymer ?
#
loop_
_entity_poly.entity_id
_entity_poly.type
_entity_poly.pdbx_seq_one_letter_code
_entity_poly.pdbx_strand_id
1 'polypeptide(L)'
;FASFLLDVPSLVQRDIKALDRPGTKHWGVFAFAQDKWQVTPKLTVDIGLRWEYYTPLVGIEDQGGLSNYDPTNNTVQVAGYGSIEQNIGVESTWTNFAPRLGASYRFDEKTVLRAGFGTTIIPFPDNEYAFNFPVKQNEQFQPANGFAPAGSMAAGFGAPTFFPIPSN
;
A
#
# COMPACT_ATOMS: atom_id res chain seq x y z
N PHE A 1 -30.55 -10.08 -6.24
CA PHE A 1 -31.58 -9.05 -6.06
C PHE A 1 -32.78 -9.59 -5.26
N ALA A 2 -33.31 -10.78 -5.59
CA ALA A 2 -34.42 -11.37 -4.86
C ALA A 2 -34.11 -11.58 -3.37
N SER A 3 -32.93 -12.06 -3.04
CA SER A 3 -32.48 -12.25 -1.66
C SER A 3 -32.46 -10.94 -0.85
N PHE A 4 -32.12 -9.85 -1.49
CA PHE A 4 -32.17 -8.52 -0.88
C PHE A 4 -33.59 -8.08 -0.58
N LEU A 5 -34.52 -8.26 -1.53
CA LEU A 5 -35.89 -7.87 -1.37
C LEU A 5 -36.64 -8.71 -0.31
N LEU A 6 -36.21 -9.94 -0.14
CA LEU A 6 -36.81 -10.88 0.83
C LEU A 6 -36.13 -10.87 2.20
N ASP A 7 -35.13 -10.04 2.38
CA ASP A 7 -34.28 -9.96 3.58
C ASP A 7 -33.68 -11.33 4.00
N VAL A 8 -33.20 -12.07 2.97
CA VAL A 8 -32.58 -13.40 3.15
C VAL A 8 -31.18 -13.43 2.49
N PRO A 9 -30.24 -12.64 2.99
CA PRO A 9 -28.90 -12.60 2.42
C PRO A 9 -28.17 -13.93 2.59
N SER A 10 -27.41 -14.32 1.56
CA SER A 10 -26.54 -15.51 1.60
C SER A 10 -25.19 -15.22 2.27
N LEU A 11 -24.83 -13.96 2.38
CA LEU A 11 -23.60 -13.47 2.99
C LEU A 11 -23.86 -12.10 3.57
N VAL A 12 -23.42 -11.88 4.79
CA VAL A 12 -23.41 -10.55 5.43
C VAL A 12 -22.03 -10.27 5.94
N GLN A 13 -21.50 -9.09 5.61
CA GLN A 13 -20.14 -8.69 5.98
C GLN A 13 -20.17 -7.29 6.59
N ARG A 14 -19.28 -7.06 7.53
CA ARG A 14 -18.93 -5.71 7.97
C ARG A 14 -17.46 -5.60 8.28
N ASP A 15 -16.94 -4.38 8.13
CA ASP A 15 -15.64 -3.99 8.60
C ASP A 15 -15.78 -3.29 9.94
N ILE A 16 -15.01 -3.74 10.91
CA ILE A 16 -14.95 -3.13 12.23
C ILE A 16 -13.62 -2.40 12.34
N LYS A 17 -13.69 -1.11 12.63
CA LYS A 17 -12.53 -0.28 12.86
C LYS A 17 -12.01 -0.56 14.27
N ALA A 18 -10.82 -1.11 14.36
CA ALA A 18 -10.19 -1.44 15.64
C ALA A 18 -9.40 -0.25 16.24
N LEU A 19 -8.89 0.63 15.38
CA LEU A 19 -8.19 1.86 15.79
C LEU A 19 -9.01 3.08 15.42
N ASP A 20 -9.05 4.05 16.33
CA ASP A 20 -9.89 5.23 16.17
C ASP A 20 -9.40 6.15 15.04
N ARG A 21 -8.08 6.30 14.92
CA ARG A 21 -7.42 7.14 13.91
C ARG A 21 -6.24 6.41 13.27
N PRO A 22 -6.50 5.38 12.45
CA PRO A 22 -5.40 4.71 11.76
C PRO A 22 -4.71 5.69 10.83
N GLY A 23 -3.40 5.70 10.87
CA GLY A 23 -2.60 6.53 10.01
C GLY A 23 -1.14 6.10 10.04
N THR A 24 -0.44 6.39 8.97
CA THR A 24 0.98 6.09 8.83
C THR A 24 1.73 7.36 8.45
N LYS A 25 2.99 7.42 8.81
CA LYS A 25 3.91 8.50 8.44
C LYS A 25 5.23 7.94 7.96
N HIS A 26 5.81 8.62 7.02
CA HIS A 26 7.20 8.40 6.58
C HIS A 26 7.79 9.71 6.06
N TRP A 27 9.10 9.74 5.91
CA TRP A 27 9.82 10.85 5.29
C TRP A 27 10.38 10.42 3.95
N GLY A 28 10.29 11.31 2.97
CA GLY A 28 10.94 11.16 1.69
C GLY A 28 11.93 12.30 1.45
N VAL A 29 13.16 11.94 1.03
CA VAL A 29 14.18 12.90 0.62
C VAL A 29 14.55 12.61 -0.83
N PHE A 30 14.56 13.66 -1.65
CA PHE A 30 14.77 13.52 -3.07
C PHE A 30 15.87 14.49 -3.54
N ALA A 31 16.75 13.99 -4.38
CA ALA A 31 17.70 14.81 -5.11
C ALA A 31 17.66 14.42 -6.58
N PHE A 32 17.84 15.39 -7.47
CA PHE A 32 17.93 15.11 -8.89
C PHE A 32 18.90 16.05 -9.57
N ALA A 33 19.49 15.55 -10.65
CA ALA A 33 20.25 16.33 -11.61
C ALA A 33 19.79 15.94 -13.00
N GLN A 34 19.64 16.91 -13.87
CA GLN A 34 19.24 16.69 -15.26
C GLN A 34 19.93 17.71 -16.15
N ASP A 35 20.38 17.24 -17.31
CA ASP A 35 20.93 18.09 -18.35
C ASP A 35 20.31 17.73 -19.71
N LYS A 36 20.16 18.76 -20.54
CA LYS A 36 19.71 18.64 -21.92
C LYS A 36 20.76 19.19 -22.84
N TRP A 37 21.43 18.29 -23.52
CA TRP A 37 22.57 18.62 -24.34
C TRP A 37 22.27 18.48 -25.82
N GLN A 38 22.44 19.56 -26.57
CA GLN A 38 22.45 19.54 -28.04
C GLN A 38 23.81 19.12 -28.54
N VAL A 39 24.04 17.83 -28.74
CA VAL A 39 25.31 17.25 -29.15
C VAL A 39 25.70 17.67 -30.58
N THR A 40 24.71 17.77 -31.46
CA THR A 40 24.86 18.28 -32.84
C THR A 40 23.59 19.09 -33.22
N PRO A 41 23.58 19.82 -34.34
CA PRO A 41 22.39 20.49 -34.83
C PRO A 41 21.19 19.54 -35.09
N LYS A 42 21.44 18.23 -35.17
CA LYS A 42 20.43 17.20 -35.43
C LYS A 42 20.15 16.30 -34.22
N LEU A 43 21.05 16.27 -33.22
CA LEU A 43 20.96 15.36 -32.08
C LEU A 43 20.88 16.13 -30.77
N THR A 44 19.80 15.92 -30.04
CA THR A 44 19.64 16.36 -28.66
C THR A 44 19.51 15.14 -27.76
N VAL A 45 20.22 15.15 -26.63
CA VAL A 45 20.19 14.09 -25.60
C VAL A 45 19.78 14.73 -24.28
N ASP A 46 18.86 14.07 -23.59
CA ASP A 46 18.45 14.37 -22.21
C ASP A 46 19.01 13.30 -21.30
N ILE A 47 19.73 13.70 -20.27
CA ILE A 47 20.32 12.80 -19.27
C ILE A 47 19.88 13.28 -17.90
N GLY A 48 19.27 12.42 -17.12
CA GLY A 48 18.85 12.74 -15.77
C GLY A 48 19.11 11.59 -14.81
N LEU A 49 19.36 11.94 -13.58
CA LEU A 49 19.44 11.01 -12.47
C LEU A 49 18.65 11.58 -11.31
N ARG A 50 17.75 10.78 -10.77
CA ARG A 50 17.05 11.07 -9.53
C ARG A 50 17.45 10.04 -8.49
N TRP A 51 17.74 10.51 -7.28
CA TRP A 51 17.96 9.70 -6.11
C TRP A 51 16.82 9.93 -5.12
N GLU A 52 16.34 8.86 -4.54
CA GLU A 52 15.20 8.88 -3.63
C GLU A 52 15.51 8.06 -2.37
N TYR A 53 15.20 8.64 -1.24
CA TYR A 53 15.30 7.97 0.04
C TYR A 53 13.97 8.05 0.76
N TYR A 54 13.48 6.93 1.24
CA TYR A 54 12.26 6.83 2.02
C TYR A 54 12.55 6.16 3.35
N THR A 55 12.09 6.75 4.45
CA THR A 55 12.08 6.05 5.72
C THR A 55 11.00 4.99 5.71
N PRO A 56 11.08 3.94 6.52
CA PRO A 56 10.00 3.00 6.69
C PRO A 56 8.71 3.69 7.10
N LEU A 57 7.58 3.13 6.72
CA LEU A 57 6.29 3.50 7.25
C LEU A 57 6.25 3.16 8.74
N VAL A 58 5.78 4.09 9.55
CA VAL A 58 5.49 3.88 10.96
C VAL A 58 4.08 4.35 11.27
N GLY A 59 3.40 3.66 12.17
CA GLY A 59 2.08 4.08 12.64
C GLY A 59 2.15 5.40 13.39
N ILE A 60 1.06 6.17 13.34
CA ILE A 60 0.95 7.43 14.07
C ILE A 60 0.61 7.18 15.54
N GLU A 61 -0.15 6.13 15.82
CA GLU A 61 -0.57 5.76 17.18
C GLU A 61 0.30 4.65 17.76
N ASP A 62 0.30 4.54 19.07
CA ASP A 62 0.84 3.39 19.79
C ASP A 62 0.14 2.13 19.26
N GLN A 63 0.88 1.05 19.05
CA GLN A 63 0.47 -0.14 18.33
C GLN A 63 0.32 0.07 16.80
N GLY A 64 0.72 1.21 16.28
CA GLY A 64 1.12 1.55 14.93
C GLY A 64 0.10 1.40 13.82
N GLY A 65 -0.92 0.62 13.96
CA GLY A 65 -1.83 0.34 12.86
C GLY A 65 -1.21 -0.42 11.69
N LEU A 66 -0.01 -0.98 11.88
CA LEU A 66 0.69 -1.79 10.88
C LEU A 66 0.87 -3.21 11.40
N SER A 67 0.77 -4.16 10.52
CA SER A 67 1.16 -5.54 10.81
C SER A 67 1.78 -6.19 9.58
N ASN A 68 2.57 -7.21 9.84
CA ASN A 68 3.18 -8.04 8.81
C ASN A 68 3.06 -9.51 9.19
N TYR A 69 2.93 -10.36 8.20
CA TYR A 69 2.91 -11.80 8.41
C TYR A 69 4.33 -12.35 8.32
N ASP A 70 4.76 -13.04 9.37
CA ASP A 70 6.02 -13.76 9.39
C ASP A 70 5.76 -15.24 9.06
N PRO A 71 6.14 -15.70 7.87
CA PRO A 71 5.91 -17.08 7.45
C PRO A 71 6.81 -18.10 8.18
N THR A 72 7.88 -17.64 8.84
CA THR A 72 8.85 -18.54 9.51
C THR A 72 8.22 -19.20 10.73
N ASN A 73 7.42 -18.47 11.47
CA ASN A 73 6.77 -18.93 12.69
C ASN A 73 5.24 -18.89 12.63
N ASN A 74 4.68 -18.54 11.45
CA ASN A 74 3.25 -18.45 11.21
C ASN A 74 2.53 -17.48 12.16
N THR A 75 3.13 -16.30 12.38
CA THR A 75 2.59 -15.28 13.28
C THR A 75 2.35 -13.96 12.55
N VAL A 76 1.43 -13.17 13.07
CA VAL A 76 1.24 -11.77 12.65
C VAL A 76 2.00 -10.88 13.63
N GLN A 77 2.99 -10.18 13.14
CA GLN A 77 3.74 -9.18 13.89
C GLN A 77 3.00 -7.85 13.83
N VAL A 78 2.71 -7.27 14.99
CA VAL A 78 2.04 -5.97 15.10
C VAL A 78 3.04 -4.91 15.52
N ALA A 79 3.08 -3.80 14.78
CA ALA A 79 4.03 -2.71 15.02
C ALA A 79 3.93 -2.14 16.43
N GLY A 80 5.07 -1.97 17.10
CA GLY A 80 5.15 -1.44 18.45
C GLY A 80 4.68 -2.39 19.53
N TYR A 81 4.48 -3.66 19.22
CA TYR A 81 3.97 -4.65 20.12
C TYR A 81 5.06 -5.62 20.60
N GLY A 82 5.26 -5.77 21.89
CA GLY A 82 6.34 -6.58 22.46
C GLY A 82 7.70 -6.07 21.99
N SER A 83 8.47 -6.93 21.34
CA SER A 83 9.78 -6.59 20.76
C SER A 83 9.71 -6.14 19.30
N ILE A 84 8.52 -6.03 18.72
CA ILE A 84 8.36 -5.66 17.32
C ILE A 84 8.52 -4.15 17.16
N GLU A 85 9.43 -3.73 16.28
CA GLU A 85 9.64 -2.33 15.97
C GLU A 85 8.43 -1.70 15.27
N GLN A 86 8.32 -0.37 15.36
CA GLN A 86 7.23 0.40 14.71
C GLN A 86 7.23 0.27 13.18
N ASN A 87 8.37 -0.04 12.58
CA ASN A 87 8.55 -0.26 11.14
C ASN A 87 8.29 -1.69 10.69
N ILE A 88 7.89 -2.59 11.62
CA ILE A 88 7.64 -4.02 11.36
C ILE A 88 8.79 -4.76 10.64
N GLY A 89 10.04 -4.37 10.92
CA GLY A 89 11.24 -4.94 10.30
C GLY A 89 11.50 -4.49 8.86
N VAL A 90 10.82 -3.45 8.38
CA VAL A 90 11.09 -2.87 7.05
C VAL A 90 12.30 -1.96 7.14
N GLU A 91 13.30 -2.23 6.31
CA GLU A 91 14.52 -1.43 6.24
C GLU A 91 14.47 -0.44 5.08
N SER A 92 15.10 0.72 5.30
CA SER A 92 15.27 1.72 4.24
C SER A 92 16.45 1.35 3.34
N THR A 93 16.35 1.67 2.07
CA THR A 93 17.47 1.52 1.13
C THR A 93 17.94 2.87 0.61
N TRP A 94 19.27 3.00 0.48
CA TRP A 94 19.94 4.20 -0.05
C TRP A 94 20.22 4.10 -1.55
N THR A 95 19.99 2.96 -2.17
CA THR A 95 20.33 2.66 -3.56
C THR A 95 19.23 2.97 -4.56
N ASN A 96 18.25 3.75 -4.17
CA ASN A 96 17.12 4.10 -5.04
C ASN A 96 17.51 5.18 -6.06
N PHE A 97 18.21 4.76 -7.10
CA PHE A 97 18.56 5.62 -8.23
C PHE A 97 17.60 5.38 -9.40
N ALA A 98 17.06 6.45 -9.92
CA ALA A 98 16.13 6.45 -11.06
C ALA A 98 16.74 7.22 -12.23
N PRO A 99 17.54 6.58 -13.08
CA PRO A 99 18.08 7.19 -14.29
C PRO A 99 16.99 7.46 -15.32
N ARG A 100 17.18 8.52 -16.08
CA ARG A 100 16.35 8.92 -17.22
C ARG A 100 17.25 9.30 -18.38
N LEU A 101 16.97 8.73 -19.53
CA LEU A 101 17.69 8.99 -20.77
C LEU A 101 16.68 9.29 -21.87
N GLY A 102 16.95 10.33 -22.63
CA GLY A 102 16.15 10.69 -23.79
C GLY A 102 17.05 11.08 -24.96
N ALA A 103 16.63 10.77 -26.16
CA ALA A 103 17.31 11.21 -27.36
C ALA A 103 16.29 11.62 -28.43
N SER A 104 16.63 12.70 -29.14
CA SER A 104 15.87 13.19 -30.27
C SER A 104 16.81 13.44 -31.44
N TYR A 105 16.59 12.72 -32.54
CA TYR A 105 17.41 12.86 -33.75
C TYR A 105 16.56 13.31 -34.94
N ARG A 106 16.94 14.41 -35.55
CA ARG A 106 16.32 14.97 -36.73
C ARG A 106 17.01 14.44 -37.99
N PHE A 107 16.36 13.51 -38.71
CA PHE A 107 16.87 12.99 -39.96
C PHE A 107 16.86 14.06 -41.05
N ASP A 108 15.73 14.71 -41.22
CA ASP A 108 15.48 15.79 -42.18
C ASP A 108 14.54 16.86 -41.58
N GLU A 109 14.06 17.80 -42.39
CA GLU A 109 13.17 18.89 -41.94
C GLU A 109 11.77 18.44 -41.52
N LYS A 110 11.38 17.21 -41.89
CA LYS A 110 10.02 16.67 -41.66
C LYS A 110 10.02 15.48 -40.72
N THR A 111 11.17 14.86 -40.46
CA THR A 111 11.27 13.58 -39.77
C THR A 111 12.15 13.69 -38.52
N VAL A 112 11.59 13.40 -37.35
CA VAL A 112 12.30 13.34 -36.07
C VAL A 112 12.01 12.02 -35.39
N LEU A 113 13.07 11.29 -35.03
CA LEU A 113 13.00 10.10 -34.18
C LEU A 113 13.23 10.52 -32.73
N ARG A 114 12.41 10.00 -31.83
CA ARG A 114 12.56 10.18 -30.37
C ARG A 114 12.54 8.85 -29.68
N ALA A 115 13.45 8.68 -28.74
CA ALA A 115 13.51 7.52 -27.86
C ALA A 115 13.76 7.97 -26.42
N GLY A 116 13.24 7.22 -25.47
CA GLY A 116 13.43 7.51 -24.06
C GLY A 116 13.38 6.25 -23.23
N PHE A 117 14.12 6.27 -22.14
CA PHE A 117 14.14 5.26 -21.10
C PHE A 117 14.16 5.94 -19.75
N GLY A 118 13.46 5.38 -18.78
CA GLY A 118 13.51 5.86 -17.41
C GLY A 118 13.00 4.80 -16.44
N THR A 119 13.53 4.88 -15.22
CA THR A 119 13.05 4.08 -14.09
C THR A 119 12.32 4.97 -13.09
N THR A 120 11.40 4.37 -12.37
CA THR A 120 10.66 5.02 -11.28
C THR A 120 10.68 4.11 -10.08
N ILE A 121 10.93 4.70 -8.92
CA ILE A 121 10.84 3.98 -7.65
C ILE A 121 9.41 4.12 -7.15
N ILE A 122 8.81 3.01 -6.82
CA ILE A 122 7.52 2.97 -6.13
C ILE A 122 7.85 2.67 -4.67
N PRO A 123 7.66 3.63 -3.76
CA PRO A 123 7.80 3.37 -2.34
C PRO A 123 6.68 2.41 -1.88
N PHE A 124 6.40 2.33 -0.65
CA PHE A 124 5.39 1.43 -0.12
C PHE A 124 4.01 1.65 -0.74
N PRO A 125 3.29 0.59 -1.10
CA PRO A 125 1.88 0.67 -1.48
C PRO A 125 1.04 0.98 -0.23
N ASP A 126 0.71 2.25 -0.02
CA ASP A 126 0.03 2.74 1.18
C ASP A 126 -1.28 1.99 1.49
N ASN A 127 -2.00 1.55 0.48
CA ASN A 127 -3.28 0.88 0.64
C ASN A 127 -3.20 -0.53 1.23
N GLU A 128 -2.09 -1.22 1.09
CA GLU A 128 -1.96 -2.60 1.57
C GLU A 128 -1.70 -2.68 3.08
N TYR A 129 -1.07 -1.66 3.65
CA TYR A 129 -0.74 -1.61 5.08
C TYR A 129 -1.82 -0.94 5.92
N ALA A 130 -2.53 0.05 5.38
CA ALA A 130 -3.43 0.92 6.13
C ALA A 130 -4.78 0.29 6.50
N PHE A 131 -5.16 -0.86 5.93
CA PHE A 131 -6.49 -1.42 6.06
C PHE A 131 -6.56 -2.83 6.62
N ASN A 132 -5.43 -3.40 7.00
CA ASN A 132 -5.37 -4.73 7.61
C ASN A 132 -5.41 -4.67 9.14
N PHE A 133 -5.49 -5.86 9.77
CA PHE A 133 -5.33 -5.98 11.21
C PHE A 133 -4.01 -5.31 11.66
N PRO A 134 -3.95 -4.56 12.77
CA PRO A 134 -5.01 -4.32 13.75
C PRO A 134 -5.93 -3.13 13.45
N VAL A 135 -5.75 -2.42 12.33
CA VAL A 135 -6.55 -1.23 11.99
C VAL A 135 -8.00 -1.60 11.81
N LYS A 136 -8.23 -2.67 11.10
CA LYS A 136 -9.56 -3.14 10.72
C LYS A 136 -9.67 -4.64 10.93
N GLN A 137 -10.83 -5.07 11.39
CA GLN A 137 -11.22 -6.47 11.44
C GLN A 137 -12.45 -6.68 10.57
N ASN A 138 -12.42 -7.72 9.76
CA ASN A 138 -13.55 -8.07 8.91
C ASN A 138 -14.35 -9.17 9.58
N GLU A 139 -15.63 -8.94 9.78
CA GLU A 139 -16.56 -9.97 10.20
C GLU A 139 -17.39 -10.43 9.00
N GLN A 140 -17.49 -11.73 8.86
CA GLN A 140 -18.27 -12.36 7.81
C GLN A 140 -19.18 -13.43 8.41
N PHE A 141 -20.46 -13.34 8.08
CA PHE A 141 -21.46 -14.30 8.49
C PHE A 141 -21.95 -15.04 7.27
N GLN A 142 -21.80 -16.35 7.32
CA GLN A 142 -22.32 -17.27 6.32
C GLN A 142 -23.18 -18.33 7.03
N PRO A 143 -24.31 -18.73 6.47
CA PRO A 143 -25.09 -19.81 7.03
C PRO A 143 -24.36 -21.14 6.88
N ALA A 144 -24.60 -22.05 7.78
CA ALA A 144 -24.03 -23.41 7.74
C ALA A 144 -24.49 -24.22 6.52
N ASN A 145 -25.56 -23.79 5.85
CA ASN A 145 -26.09 -24.43 4.65
C ASN A 145 -26.68 -23.37 3.71
N GLY A 146 -26.89 -23.73 2.43
CA GLY A 146 -27.43 -22.82 1.42
C GLY A 146 -28.93 -22.49 1.54
N PHE A 147 -29.63 -23.00 2.54
CA PHE A 147 -31.06 -22.81 2.70
C PHE A 147 -31.43 -21.83 3.83
N ALA A 148 -30.49 -21.56 4.74
CA ALA A 148 -30.70 -20.58 5.80
C ALA A 148 -30.12 -19.21 5.38
N PRO A 149 -30.72 -18.08 5.78
CA PRO A 149 -30.16 -16.78 5.59
C PRO A 149 -28.93 -16.55 6.50
N ALA A 150 -27.97 -15.78 6.04
CA ALA A 150 -26.80 -15.37 6.83
C ALA A 150 -27.16 -14.39 7.97
N GLY A 151 -28.31 -13.75 7.86
CA GLY A 151 -28.81 -12.76 8.80
C GLY A 151 -30.06 -12.10 8.26
N SER A 152 -30.45 -10.98 8.84
CA SER A 152 -31.58 -10.16 8.40
C SER A 152 -31.12 -8.69 8.43
N MET A 153 -31.42 -7.93 7.41
CA MET A 153 -31.18 -6.50 7.39
C MET A 153 -31.97 -5.75 8.46
N ALA A 154 -33.18 -6.24 8.76
CA ALA A 154 -34.01 -5.66 9.80
C ALA A 154 -33.43 -5.87 11.20
N ALA A 155 -32.78 -6.99 11.46
CA ALA A 155 -32.11 -7.28 12.73
C ALA A 155 -30.73 -6.56 12.83
N GLY A 156 -30.15 -6.24 11.72
CA GLY A 156 -28.80 -5.65 11.64
C GLY A 156 -27.71 -6.61 12.10
N PHE A 157 -26.57 -6.04 12.44
CA PHE A 157 -25.45 -6.79 13.02
C PHE A 157 -25.54 -6.82 14.54
N GLY A 158 -25.20 -7.94 15.15
CA GLY A 158 -24.98 -8.04 16.58
C GLY A 158 -23.80 -7.18 17.06
N ALA A 159 -23.50 -7.22 18.36
CA ALA A 159 -22.31 -6.56 18.88
C ALA A 159 -21.05 -7.08 18.18
N PRO A 160 -20.10 -6.20 17.84
CA PRO A 160 -18.87 -6.62 17.20
C PRO A 160 -18.01 -7.47 18.12
N THR A 161 -17.40 -8.53 17.57
CA THR A 161 -16.42 -9.34 18.29
C THR A 161 -15.03 -8.84 17.89
N PHE A 162 -14.37 -8.11 18.79
CA PHE A 162 -12.99 -7.72 18.59
C PHE A 162 -12.05 -8.85 19.00
N PHE A 163 -11.11 -9.18 18.15
CA PHE A 163 -9.96 -9.97 18.53
C PHE A 163 -8.97 -9.04 19.23
N PRO A 164 -8.71 -9.21 20.53
CA PRO A 164 -7.74 -8.40 21.22
C PRO A 164 -6.35 -8.62 20.59
N ILE A 165 -5.57 -7.55 20.51
CA ILE A 165 -4.14 -7.68 20.23
C ILE A 165 -3.57 -8.43 21.44
N PRO A 166 -2.92 -9.59 21.26
CA PRO A 166 -2.42 -10.37 22.39
C PRO A 166 -1.47 -9.51 23.24
N SER A 167 -1.58 -9.53 24.56
CA SER A 167 -0.60 -8.91 25.44
C SER A 167 0.57 -9.88 25.62
N ASN A 168 1.75 -9.52 25.19
CA ASN A 168 2.97 -10.25 25.56
C ASN A 168 3.32 -10.02 27.01
#